data_aeb12192a72cbc4af028bf7d7bc7c26d
#
_entry.id   aeb12192a72cbc4af028bf7d7bc7c26d
#
_cell.length_a   1.000
_cell.length_b   1.000
_cell.length_c   1.000
_cell.angle_alpha   90.00
_cell.angle_beta   90.00
_cell.angle_gamma   90.00
#
_symmetry.space_group_name_H-M   'P 1'
#
loop_
_entity.id
_entity.type
_entity.pdbx_description
1 polymer ?
#
loop_
_entity_poly.entity_id
_entity_poly.type
_entity_poly.pdbx_seq_one_letter_code
_entity_poly.pdbx_strand_id
1 'polypeptide(L)'
;NYVKAAGGDGITVMYALRPLVKHNTADSVACEMNDRIYSEPGNRLGKVAAAIWPWKCKDALFRYNEVTDTRLNQDGMAYDADSGDGTVYEYNYSRMNGCGCVMFCLEEAIHNTFRHNVSYDDLGGTISPASNPDARLEQNIFYVRDGVPFVRNHMDGGNYTESNDRIIPIEK
;
A
#
# COMPACT_ATOMS: atom_id res chain seq x y z
N ASN A 1 -16.58 6.00 4.32
CA ASN A 1 -15.95 7.13 5.03
C ASN A 1 -15.07 7.94 4.08
N TYR A 2 -14.80 9.19 4.47
CA TYR A 2 -13.86 10.07 3.79
C TYR A 2 -12.87 10.62 4.83
N VAL A 3 -11.59 10.33 4.65
CA VAL A 3 -10.49 10.82 5.48
C VAL A 3 -9.63 11.73 4.62
N LYS A 4 -9.43 12.97 5.07
CA LYS A 4 -8.62 13.95 4.34
C LYS A 4 -7.62 14.63 5.25
N ALA A 5 -6.42 14.81 4.73
CA ALA A 5 -5.34 15.54 5.40
C ALA A 5 -5.04 14.99 6.81
N ALA A 6 -5.06 13.67 6.99
CA ALA A 6 -4.58 13.06 8.22
C ALA A 6 -3.05 13.20 8.32
N GLY A 7 -2.55 13.56 9.49
CA GLY A 7 -1.12 13.74 9.70
C GLY A 7 -0.33 12.43 9.54
N GLY A 8 -0.89 11.32 9.98
CA GLY A 8 -0.37 9.96 9.82
C GLY A 8 -1.24 9.11 8.90
N ASP A 9 -1.53 7.87 9.31
CA ASP A 9 -2.36 6.93 8.57
C ASP A 9 -3.78 7.42 8.31
N GLY A 10 -4.39 6.95 7.24
CA GLY A 10 -5.79 7.24 6.95
C GLY A 10 -6.74 6.31 7.69
N ILE A 11 -6.71 5.04 7.39
CA ILE A 11 -7.56 4.00 8.01
C ILE A 11 -6.72 2.76 8.27
N THR A 12 -6.58 2.42 9.55
CA THR A 12 -5.86 1.21 9.97
C THR A 12 -6.80 0.27 10.71
N VAL A 13 -6.74 -1.01 10.39
CA VAL A 13 -7.46 -2.08 11.09
C VAL A 13 -6.44 -3.02 11.73
N MET A 14 -6.57 -3.27 13.02
CA MET A 14 -5.57 -4.04 13.77
C MET A 14 -6.16 -5.28 14.43
N TYR A 15 -5.40 -6.39 14.39
CA TYR A 15 -5.66 -7.64 15.11
C TYR A 15 -7.06 -8.25 14.88
N ALA A 16 -7.66 -7.98 13.73
CA ALA A 16 -9.01 -8.43 13.43
C ALA A 16 -9.04 -9.73 12.62
N LEU A 17 -10.05 -10.55 12.85
CA LEU A 17 -10.37 -11.70 12.04
C LEU A 17 -11.45 -11.35 11.02
N ARG A 18 -11.17 -11.55 9.74
CA ARG A 18 -12.08 -11.30 8.61
C ARG A 18 -12.68 -9.88 8.59
N PRO A 19 -11.89 -8.82 8.81
CA PRO A 19 -12.43 -7.47 8.69
C PRO A 19 -12.80 -7.17 7.24
N LEU A 20 -13.89 -6.42 7.05
CA LEU A 20 -14.32 -5.90 5.76
C LEU A 20 -14.20 -4.37 5.75
N VAL A 21 -13.31 -3.85 4.91
CA VAL A 21 -13.08 -2.41 4.72
C VAL A 21 -13.47 -2.03 3.30
N LYS A 22 -14.55 -1.27 3.15
CA LYS A 22 -15.07 -0.94 1.82
C LYS A 22 -15.66 0.46 1.72
N HIS A 23 -15.65 0.99 0.49
CA HIS A 23 -16.24 2.29 0.15
C HIS A 23 -15.69 3.43 1.01
N ASN A 24 -14.38 3.45 1.19
CA ASN A 24 -13.69 4.52 1.89
C ASN A 24 -12.80 5.28 0.91
N THR A 25 -12.62 6.56 1.19
CA THR A 25 -11.66 7.41 0.48
C THR A 25 -10.67 7.98 1.49
N ALA A 26 -9.37 7.87 1.18
CA ALA A 26 -8.29 8.54 1.88
C ALA A 26 -7.58 9.49 0.91
N ASP A 27 -7.56 10.76 1.25
CA ASP A 27 -7.02 11.84 0.41
C ASP A 27 -5.99 12.64 1.18
N SER A 28 -4.79 12.77 0.65
CA SER A 28 -3.70 13.58 1.22
C SER A 28 -3.35 13.18 2.66
N VAL A 29 -3.25 11.88 2.94
CA VAL A 29 -2.84 11.37 4.26
C VAL A 29 -1.32 11.30 4.39
N ALA A 30 -0.81 11.03 5.60
CA ALA A 30 0.61 11.16 5.97
C ALA A 30 1.17 12.57 5.67
N CYS A 31 0.32 13.59 5.74
CA CYS A 31 0.66 14.93 5.31
C CYS A 31 1.49 15.72 6.34
N GLU A 32 1.52 15.27 7.59
CA GLU A 32 2.19 15.99 8.68
C GLU A 32 2.81 14.99 9.70
N MET A 33 3.89 14.35 9.29
CA MET A 33 4.59 13.38 10.13
C MET A 33 5.45 14.08 11.19
N ASN A 34 5.40 13.59 12.43
CA ASN A 34 6.15 14.17 13.53
C ASN A 34 7.63 13.73 13.51
N ASP A 35 8.47 14.54 12.89
CA ASP A 35 9.91 14.30 12.77
C ASP A 35 10.61 14.11 14.10
N ARG A 36 10.20 14.84 15.13
CA ARG A 36 10.85 14.81 16.44
C ARG A 36 10.71 13.45 17.13
N ILE A 37 9.51 12.90 17.11
CA ILE A 37 9.27 11.59 17.74
C ILE A 37 10.04 10.48 16.99
N TYR A 38 10.07 10.54 15.69
CA TYR A 38 10.75 9.52 14.88
C TYR A 38 12.27 9.63 14.89
N SER A 39 12.82 10.77 15.27
CA SER A 39 14.26 10.95 15.43
C SER A 39 14.79 10.66 16.84
N GLU A 40 13.94 10.34 17.80
CA GLU A 40 14.37 10.01 19.16
C GLU A 40 15.24 8.75 19.18
N PRO A 41 16.28 8.70 20.04
CA PRO A 41 17.13 7.52 20.19
C PRO A 41 16.32 6.27 20.56
N GLY A 42 16.54 5.18 19.82
CA GLY A 42 15.84 3.91 20.04
C GLY A 42 14.60 3.70 19.19
N ASN A 43 14.10 4.71 18.50
CA ASN A 43 13.07 4.49 17.48
C ASN A 43 13.72 3.94 16.20
N ARG A 44 13.42 2.69 15.87
CA ARG A 44 14.00 1.99 14.71
C ARG A 44 13.17 2.10 13.43
N LEU A 45 11.93 2.51 13.55
CA LEU A 45 10.98 2.43 12.44
C LEU A 45 11.01 3.66 11.52
N GLY A 46 11.57 4.78 11.97
CA GLY A 46 11.51 6.01 11.18
C GLY A 46 10.07 6.51 11.01
N LYS A 47 9.87 7.35 10.03
CA LYS A 47 8.54 7.86 9.66
C LYS A 47 7.84 6.86 8.76
N VAL A 48 6.85 6.16 9.29
CA VAL A 48 6.08 5.17 8.56
C VAL A 48 4.59 5.47 8.62
N ALA A 49 3.94 5.51 7.49
CA ALA A 49 2.48 5.62 7.37
C ALA A 49 2.02 5.17 5.98
N ALA A 50 0.90 4.49 5.91
CA ALA A 50 0.20 4.15 4.70
C ALA A 50 -1.25 4.63 4.75
N ALA A 51 -1.99 4.58 3.64
CA ALA A 51 -3.31 5.19 3.65
C ALA A 51 -4.40 4.29 4.20
N ILE A 52 -4.60 3.10 3.64
CA ILE A 52 -5.67 2.17 4.08
C ILE A 52 -5.08 0.76 4.19
N TRP A 53 -4.95 0.24 5.42
CA TRP A 53 -4.19 -0.99 5.62
C TRP A 53 -4.57 -1.78 6.88
N PRO A 54 -4.32 -3.11 6.90
CA PRO A 54 -4.41 -3.95 8.08
C PRO A 54 -3.06 -4.09 8.80
N TRP A 55 -3.10 -4.25 10.10
CA TRP A 55 -1.99 -4.71 10.91
C TRP A 55 -2.34 -6.01 11.60
N LYS A 56 -1.56 -7.07 11.35
CA LYS A 56 -1.74 -8.39 11.99
C LYS A 56 -3.19 -8.91 11.96
N CYS A 57 -3.86 -8.68 10.85
CA CYS A 57 -5.19 -9.21 10.61
C CYS A 57 -5.12 -10.59 9.94
N LYS A 58 -6.20 -11.35 10.04
CA LYS A 58 -6.37 -12.59 9.28
C LYS A 58 -7.58 -12.50 8.37
N ASP A 59 -7.43 -12.97 7.11
CA ASP A 59 -8.48 -13.01 6.10
C ASP A 59 -9.16 -11.65 5.89
N ALA A 60 -8.39 -10.56 5.89
CA ALA A 60 -8.90 -9.20 5.71
C ALA A 60 -9.32 -8.94 4.26
N LEU A 61 -10.47 -8.29 4.05
CA LEU A 61 -10.94 -7.90 2.72
C LEU A 61 -11.09 -6.38 2.61
N PHE A 62 -10.31 -5.79 1.72
CA PHE A 62 -10.33 -4.37 1.38
C PHE A 62 -10.84 -4.22 -0.06
N ARG A 63 -12.00 -3.57 -0.25
CA ARG A 63 -12.58 -3.45 -1.58
C ARG A 63 -13.32 -2.15 -1.82
N TYR A 64 -13.29 -1.69 -3.07
CA TYR A 64 -13.96 -0.45 -3.48
C TYR A 64 -13.52 0.77 -2.67
N ASN A 65 -12.25 0.80 -2.27
CA ASN A 65 -11.65 1.96 -1.62
C ASN A 65 -10.89 2.80 -2.66
N GLU A 66 -10.74 4.07 -2.34
CA GLU A 66 -9.98 5.02 -3.14
C GLU A 66 -8.90 5.69 -2.28
N VAL A 67 -7.68 5.77 -2.79
CA VAL A 67 -6.57 6.44 -2.12
C VAL A 67 -5.87 7.38 -3.08
N THR A 68 -5.73 8.63 -2.69
CA THR A 68 -5.03 9.64 -3.48
C THR A 68 -4.07 10.46 -2.64
N ASP A 69 -2.93 10.83 -3.24
CA ASP A 69 -1.97 11.77 -2.66
C ASP A 69 -1.45 11.40 -1.26
N THR A 70 -1.24 10.13 -0.94
CA THR A 70 -0.50 9.75 0.28
C THR A 70 0.90 10.32 0.19
N ARG A 71 1.32 11.08 1.20
CA ARG A 71 2.59 11.80 1.14
C ARG A 71 3.78 10.86 1.29
N LEU A 72 4.87 11.22 0.61
CA LEU A 72 6.10 10.47 0.70
C LEU A 72 6.67 10.49 2.12
N ASN A 73 6.87 9.34 2.65
CA ASN A 73 7.60 9.07 3.88
C ASN A 73 8.42 7.79 3.68
N GLN A 74 8.73 7.02 4.70
CA GLN A 74 9.42 5.76 4.48
C GLN A 74 8.53 4.74 3.77
N ASP A 75 7.24 4.68 4.12
CA ASP A 75 6.25 3.81 3.46
C ASP A 75 5.46 4.57 2.40
N GLY A 76 4.48 5.38 2.77
CA GLY A 76 3.75 6.27 1.85
C GLY A 76 2.95 5.58 0.76
N MET A 77 2.55 4.32 0.97
CA MET A 77 1.77 3.53 0.03
C MET A 77 0.28 3.85 0.14
N ALA A 78 -0.48 3.59 -0.92
CA ALA A 78 -1.92 3.61 -0.84
C ALA A 78 -2.44 2.47 0.04
N TYR A 79 -1.94 1.27 -0.17
CA TYR A 79 -2.33 0.04 0.51
C TYR A 79 -1.09 -0.68 1.03
N ASP A 80 -1.22 -1.30 2.21
CA ASP A 80 -0.13 -2.06 2.82
C ASP A 80 -0.69 -3.34 3.45
N ALA A 81 -0.26 -4.50 2.97
CA ALA A 81 -0.58 -5.78 3.61
C ALA A 81 0.51 -6.08 4.63
N ASP A 82 0.34 -5.59 5.86
CA ASP A 82 1.40 -5.65 6.86
C ASP A 82 1.16 -6.75 7.90
N SER A 83 2.15 -7.64 8.00
CA SER A 83 2.25 -8.68 9.04
C SER A 83 0.99 -9.54 9.21
N GLY A 84 0.15 -9.63 8.18
CA GLY A 84 -1.12 -10.35 8.22
C GLY A 84 -1.15 -11.57 7.31
N ASP A 85 -2.14 -12.44 7.53
CA ASP A 85 -2.34 -13.67 6.77
C ASP A 85 -3.64 -13.59 5.95
N GLY A 86 -3.54 -13.72 4.63
CA GLY A 86 -4.69 -13.78 3.74
C GLY A 86 -5.39 -12.45 3.47
N THR A 87 -4.67 -11.33 3.49
CA THR A 87 -5.23 -10.03 3.11
C THR A 87 -5.52 -9.99 1.60
N VAL A 88 -6.73 -9.58 1.25
CA VAL A 88 -7.15 -9.38 -0.14
C VAL A 88 -7.51 -7.92 -0.35
N TYR A 89 -6.86 -7.29 -1.33
CA TYR A 89 -7.25 -6.01 -1.91
C TYR A 89 -7.87 -6.24 -3.27
N GLU A 90 -9.13 -5.84 -3.46
CA GLU A 90 -9.80 -6.00 -4.75
C GLU A 90 -10.70 -4.82 -5.12
N TYR A 91 -10.73 -4.48 -6.41
CA TYR A 91 -11.55 -3.39 -6.95
C TYR A 91 -11.30 -2.04 -6.27
N ASN A 92 -10.06 -1.79 -5.85
CA ASN A 92 -9.66 -0.51 -5.29
C ASN A 92 -9.00 0.36 -6.37
N TYR A 93 -8.93 1.65 -6.07
CA TYR A 93 -8.26 2.64 -6.90
C TYR A 93 -7.16 3.35 -6.10
N SER A 94 -6.03 3.61 -6.73
CA SER A 94 -4.95 4.43 -6.17
C SER A 94 -4.43 5.44 -7.18
N ARG A 95 -4.01 6.62 -6.69
CA ARG A 95 -3.47 7.66 -7.56
C ARG A 95 -2.47 8.55 -6.84
N MET A 96 -1.32 8.79 -7.50
CA MET A 96 -0.31 9.77 -7.09
C MET A 96 0.21 9.60 -5.66
N ASN A 97 0.25 8.37 -5.16
CA ASN A 97 0.78 8.08 -3.84
C ASN A 97 2.32 8.08 -3.85
N GLY A 98 2.92 8.68 -2.84
CA GLY A 98 4.35 9.01 -2.84
C GLY A 98 5.29 7.82 -2.95
N CYS A 99 4.95 6.68 -2.35
CA CYS A 99 5.74 5.45 -2.41
C CYS A 99 5.17 4.36 -3.30
N GLY A 100 3.98 4.54 -3.88
CA GLY A 100 3.39 3.57 -4.77
C GLY A 100 2.00 3.11 -4.37
N CYS A 101 1.45 2.07 -5.01
CA CYS A 101 0.08 1.64 -4.78
C CYS A 101 -0.05 0.62 -3.66
N VAL A 102 0.78 -0.42 -3.63
CA VAL A 102 0.67 -1.50 -2.64
C VAL A 102 2.03 -1.96 -2.15
N MET A 103 2.09 -2.29 -0.86
CA MET A 103 3.19 -2.96 -0.22
C MET A 103 2.72 -4.27 0.43
N PHE A 104 3.62 -5.25 0.49
CA PHE A 104 3.46 -6.49 1.25
C PHE A 104 4.58 -6.50 2.28
N CYS A 105 4.26 -6.07 3.49
CA CYS A 105 5.28 -5.70 4.48
C CYS A 105 5.51 -6.79 5.52
N LEU A 106 6.78 -7.08 5.76
CA LEU A 106 7.31 -8.01 6.73
C LEU A 106 7.06 -9.51 6.42
N GLU A 107 7.82 -10.37 7.06
CA GLU A 107 7.84 -11.81 6.80
C GLU A 107 6.50 -12.50 7.11
N GLU A 108 5.76 -11.98 8.07
CA GLU A 108 4.46 -12.53 8.47
C GLU A 108 3.32 -12.12 7.51
N ALA A 109 3.58 -11.25 6.54
CA ALA A 109 2.59 -10.87 5.53
C ALA A 109 2.44 -11.97 4.47
N ILE A 110 1.72 -13.05 4.76
CA ILE A 110 1.60 -14.26 3.94
C ILE A 110 0.22 -14.43 3.32
N HIS A 111 0.13 -15.18 2.22
CA HIS A 111 -1.10 -15.49 1.48
C HIS A 111 -1.89 -14.26 1.02
N ASN A 112 -1.20 -13.14 0.76
CA ASN A 112 -1.85 -11.88 0.41
C ASN A 112 -2.06 -11.77 -1.10
N THR A 113 -3.16 -11.13 -1.50
CA THR A 113 -3.53 -10.95 -2.90
C THR A 113 -3.98 -9.52 -3.17
N PHE A 114 -3.44 -8.93 -4.23
CA PHE A 114 -3.86 -7.65 -4.80
C PHE A 114 -4.43 -7.91 -6.19
N ARG A 115 -5.76 -7.77 -6.38
CA ARG A 115 -6.42 -8.16 -7.63
C ARG A 115 -7.51 -7.20 -8.09
N HIS A 116 -7.70 -7.09 -9.40
CA HIS A 116 -8.72 -6.24 -10.02
C HIS A 116 -8.67 -4.78 -9.58
N ASN A 117 -7.50 -4.30 -9.19
CA ASN A 117 -7.32 -2.90 -8.78
C ASN A 117 -6.83 -2.05 -9.95
N VAL A 118 -6.97 -0.75 -9.81
CA VAL A 118 -6.41 0.22 -10.74
C VAL A 118 -5.47 1.15 -9.98
N SER A 119 -4.22 1.21 -10.41
CA SER A 119 -3.22 2.18 -9.96
C SER A 119 -2.97 3.19 -11.08
N TYR A 120 -3.06 4.48 -10.77
CA TYR A 120 -2.83 5.52 -11.74
C TYR A 120 -1.77 6.51 -11.24
N ASP A 121 -0.62 6.49 -11.90
CA ASP A 121 0.43 7.49 -11.69
C ASP A 121 0.96 7.57 -10.24
N ASP A 122 1.04 6.44 -9.57
CA ASP A 122 1.69 6.37 -8.26
C ASP A 122 3.20 6.66 -8.39
N LEU A 123 3.76 7.47 -7.47
CA LEU A 123 4.98 8.23 -7.73
C LEU A 123 6.29 7.55 -7.35
N GLY A 124 6.27 6.69 -6.39
CA GLY A 124 7.50 6.09 -5.83
C GLY A 124 7.80 4.67 -6.29
N GLY A 125 7.06 4.19 -7.24
CA GLY A 125 6.99 2.81 -7.71
C GLY A 125 5.58 2.28 -7.59
N THR A 126 5.21 1.36 -8.45
CA THR A 126 3.83 0.90 -8.53
C THR A 126 3.49 -0.08 -7.42
N ILE A 127 4.42 -0.96 -7.11
CA ILE A 127 4.33 -1.92 -6.01
C ILE A 127 5.64 -1.92 -5.21
N SER A 128 5.56 -2.34 -3.99
CA SER A 128 6.72 -2.51 -3.12
C SER A 128 6.61 -3.84 -2.39
N PRO A 129 7.10 -4.95 -2.97
CA PRO A 129 7.22 -6.20 -2.24
C PRO A 129 8.27 -6.03 -1.16
N ALA A 130 7.96 -6.43 0.04
CA ALA A 130 8.89 -6.60 1.13
C ALA A 130 9.20 -8.09 1.31
N SER A 131 9.89 -8.50 2.33
CA SER A 131 10.35 -9.90 2.58
C SER A 131 9.23 -10.96 2.57
N ASN A 132 8.32 -10.85 1.64
CA ASN A 132 7.11 -11.66 1.55
C ASN A 132 7.29 -12.79 0.54
N PRO A 133 7.09 -14.05 0.92
CA PRO A 133 7.36 -15.17 0.02
C PRO A 133 6.25 -15.44 -1.00
N ASP A 134 5.02 -14.94 -0.83
CA ASP A 134 3.89 -15.38 -1.63
C ASP A 134 2.87 -14.30 -2.02
N ALA A 135 3.28 -13.06 -2.08
CA ALA A 135 2.43 -11.98 -2.59
C ALA A 135 1.94 -12.27 -4.02
N ARG A 136 0.66 -12.01 -4.30
CA ARG A 136 0.04 -12.27 -5.60
C ARG A 136 -0.57 -11.00 -6.18
N LEU A 137 -0.24 -10.75 -7.44
CA LEU A 137 -0.85 -9.71 -8.25
C LEU A 137 -1.68 -10.38 -9.34
N GLU A 138 -2.97 -10.04 -9.45
CA GLU A 138 -3.87 -10.72 -10.37
C GLU A 138 -4.84 -9.75 -11.05
N GLN A 139 -4.78 -9.65 -12.37
CA GLN A 139 -5.75 -8.91 -13.17
C GLN A 139 -5.90 -7.43 -12.78
N ASN A 140 -4.80 -6.78 -12.41
CA ASN A 140 -4.76 -5.35 -12.11
C ASN A 140 -4.45 -4.52 -13.37
N ILE A 141 -4.69 -3.22 -13.27
CA ILE A 141 -4.27 -2.25 -14.29
C ILE A 141 -3.38 -1.22 -13.61
N PHE A 142 -2.15 -1.10 -14.07
CA PHE A 142 -1.17 -0.14 -13.58
C PHE A 142 -0.83 0.87 -14.67
N TYR A 143 -1.24 2.12 -14.50
CA TYR A 143 -0.78 3.22 -15.32
C TYR A 143 0.49 3.81 -14.72
N VAL A 144 1.61 3.65 -15.41
CA VAL A 144 2.94 3.98 -14.88
C VAL A 144 3.57 5.08 -15.73
N ARG A 145 4.02 6.18 -15.10
CA ARG A 145 4.75 7.24 -15.83
C ARG A 145 6.17 6.79 -16.18
N ASP A 146 6.69 7.42 -17.22
CA ASP A 146 8.09 7.23 -17.63
C ASP A 146 9.06 7.51 -16.47
N GLY A 147 10.04 6.62 -16.28
CA GLY A 147 11.05 6.72 -15.24
C GLY A 147 10.64 6.21 -13.85
N VAL A 148 9.38 5.81 -13.65
CA VAL A 148 8.94 5.16 -12.41
C VAL A 148 9.08 3.64 -12.54
N PRO A 149 9.83 2.97 -11.66
CA PRO A 149 9.94 1.52 -11.70
C PRO A 149 8.61 0.86 -11.34
N PHE A 150 8.26 -0.21 -12.02
CA PHE A 150 7.08 -1.00 -11.68
C PHE A 150 7.20 -1.62 -10.28
N VAL A 151 8.35 -2.18 -9.98
CA VAL A 151 8.66 -2.71 -8.65
C VAL A 151 9.63 -1.78 -7.94
N ARG A 152 9.21 -1.22 -6.83
CA ARG A 152 10.09 -0.58 -5.86
C ARG A 152 10.30 -1.56 -4.71
N ASN A 153 11.51 -2.01 -4.54
CA ASN A 153 11.89 -2.86 -3.40
C ASN A 153 12.69 -2.02 -2.41
N HIS A 154 12.07 -1.57 -1.33
CA HIS A 154 12.75 -0.76 -0.32
C HIS A 154 13.16 -1.58 0.92
N MET A 155 12.76 -2.83 0.99
CA MET A 155 13.24 -3.81 1.96
C MET A 155 13.83 -4.99 1.19
N ASP A 156 14.94 -5.52 1.64
CA ASP A 156 15.67 -6.57 0.94
C ASP A 156 14.80 -7.82 0.72
N GLY A 157 14.69 -8.22 -0.52
CA GLY A 157 14.13 -9.48 -0.97
C GLY A 157 12.61 -9.54 -0.88
N GLY A 158 11.86 -9.40 -1.81
CA GLY A 158 10.46 -9.72 -1.91
C GLY A 158 10.22 -10.56 -3.15
N ASN A 159 9.42 -11.57 -3.02
CA ASN A 159 8.93 -12.36 -4.12
C ASN A 159 7.44 -12.08 -4.31
N TYR A 160 7.01 -12.04 -5.54
CA TYR A 160 5.61 -11.97 -5.89
C TYR A 160 5.34 -12.79 -7.15
N THR A 161 4.12 -13.23 -7.30
CA THR A 161 3.64 -13.83 -8.55
C THR A 161 2.70 -12.86 -9.24
N GLU A 162 2.73 -12.84 -10.57
CA GLU A 162 1.91 -11.98 -11.41
C GLU A 162 1.09 -12.82 -12.39
N SER A 163 -0.19 -12.46 -12.56
CA SER A 163 -1.08 -13.13 -13.49
C SER A 163 -2.07 -12.14 -14.14
N ASN A 164 -1.95 -11.98 -15.45
CA ASN A 164 -2.84 -11.15 -16.27
C ASN A 164 -2.94 -9.67 -15.85
N ASP A 165 -1.92 -9.14 -15.21
CA ASP A 165 -1.81 -7.70 -14.95
C ASP A 165 -1.52 -6.92 -16.24
N ARG A 166 -1.95 -5.69 -16.30
CA ARG A 166 -1.69 -4.79 -17.43
C ARG A 166 -0.89 -3.58 -16.96
N ILE A 167 0.31 -3.43 -17.48
CA ILE A 167 1.17 -2.26 -17.24
C ILE A 167 1.06 -1.35 -18.46
N ILE A 168 0.54 -0.14 -18.28
CA ILE A 168 0.24 0.81 -19.35
C ILE A 168 1.06 2.07 -19.12
N PRO A 169 1.97 2.44 -20.05
CA PRO A 169 2.68 3.70 -19.97
C PRO A 169 1.71 4.88 -20.03
N ILE A 170 1.95 5.90 -19.19
CA ILE A 170 1.24 7.18 -19.29
C ILE A 170 1.98 7.99 -20.37
N GLU A 171 1.30 8.24 -21.49
CA GLU A 171 1.81 9.13 -22.55
C GLU A 171 1.84 10.59 -22.03
N LYS A 172 2.91 11.32 -22.41
CA LYS A 172 3.10 12.73 -22.08
C LYS A 172 2.24 13.62 -22.95
#